data_f3616c6a40fe063152862d7af6ef4f88
#
_entry.id   f3616c6a40fe063152862d7af6ef4f88
#
_cell.length_a   1.000
_cell.length_b   1.000
_cell.length_c   1.000
_cell.angle_alpha   90.00
_cell.angle_beta   90.00
_cell.angle_gamma   90.00
#
_symmetry.space_group_name_H-M   'P 1'
#
loop_
_entity.id
_entity.type
_entity.pdbx_description
1 polymer ?
#
loop_
_entity_poly.entity_id
_entity_poly.type
_entity_poly.pdbx_seq_one_letter_code
_entity_poly.pdbx_strand_id
1 'polypeptide(L)'
;XPVEIPTFKFSKRVLNSTGALNLTELPGKLVVIGGGYIGTELGSAYANLGSEVTILEGGKDILAGFEKAMTQIVKKGLKKKGVTVEVGALAQGVEETETGVTVNYEVNGEAKSVEADYVLVTVGRRPNTDEMGLEEAGIEFGERGLLKVDNQGRTSVPNIYAIGDIVPGLQLAHKASYEGKVAAEAIAGETSIVDYLAIPAVCFTDPEMATVGLNEEEAKAEGFEVVTGKFPFGANGRALALNETEGFVKLVGRKEDGLLIGAQIVGVGASDMIAEMATAIEGGMTLEDIAMTIHAHPTLGEITMEAAEVALGNPIHILGKK
;
A
#
# COMPACT_ATOMS: atom_id res chain seq x y z
N UNK A 1 14.27 6.61 -8.44
CA UNK A 1 14.48 6.28 -8.61
C UNK A 1 14.41 5.36 -8.10
N PRO A 2 14.36 4.38 -8.78
CA PRO A 2 14.42 3.10 -8.04
C PRO A 2 15.80 2.87 -7.42
N VAL A 3 15.78 2.11 -6.33
CA VAL A 3 17.05 1.77 -5.67
C VAL A 3 17.70 0.61 -6.42
N GLU A 4 18.98 0.76 -6.76
CA GLU A 4 19.76 -0.29 -7.39
C GLU A 4 20.72 -0.87 -6.35
N ILE A 5 20.70 -2.21 -6.22
CA ILE A 5 21.64 -2.90 -5.32
C ILE A 5 22.91 -3.21 -6.11
N PRO A 6 24.11 -2.98 -5.55
CA PRO A 6 25.35 -3.22 -6.31
C PRO A 6 25.49 -4.63 -6.89
N THR A 7 24.96 -5.64 -6.20
CA THR A 7 25.04 -7.03 -6.68
C THR A 7 23.90 -7.41 -7.62
N PHE A 8 23.00 -6.47 -7.90
CA PHE A 8 21.86 -6.67 -8.80
C PHE A 8 21.73 -5.45 -9.71
N LYS A 9 22.78 -5.16 -10.47
CA LYS A 9 22.73 -4.01 -11.39
C LYS A 9 21.68 -4.26 -12.48
N PHE A 10 20.91 -3.24 -12.78
CA PHE A 10 19.85 -3.34 -13.80
C PHE A 10 20.45 -3.67 -15.16
N SER A 11 19.79 -4.55 -15.87
CA SER A 11 20.28 -5.10 -17.13
C SER A 11 19.08 -5.63 -17.93
N LYS A 12 19.37 -6.41 -18.97
CA LYS A 12 18.31 -7.03 -19.77
C LYS A 12 17.38 -7.90 -18.93
N ARG A 13 17.92 -8.64 -17.96
CA ARG A 13 17.13 -9.60 -17.17
C ARG A 13 17.05 -9.25 -15.69
N VAL A 14 17.70 -8.19 -15.25
CA VAL A 14 17.59 -7.69 -13.89
C VAL A 14 16.79 -6.39 -13.97
N LEU A 15 15.53 -6.43 -13.57
CA LEU A 15 14.55 -5.39 -13.89
C LEU A 15 14.21 -4.53 -12.67
N ASN A 16 13.94 -3.26 -12.91
CA ASN A 16 13.19 -2.44 -11.97
C ASN A 16 11.69 -2.53 -12.34
N SER A 17 10.85 -1.82 -11.60
CA SER A 17 9.40 -1.91 -11.86
C SER A 17 9.04 -1.46 -13.27
N THR A 18 9.71 -0.43 -13.80
CA THR A 18 9.46 0.02 -15.17
C THR A 18 9.80 -1.07 -16.17
N GLY A 19 10.95 -1.72 -15.98
CA GLY A 19 11.35 -2.82 -16.85
C GLY A 19 10.36 -3.96 -16.81
N ALA A 20 9.87 -4.29 -15.64
CA ALA A 20 8.87 -5.35 -15.51
C ALA A 20 7.57 -5.00 -16.24
N LEU A 21 7.13 -3.74 -16.12
CA LEU A 21 5.90 -3.31 -16.78
C LEU A 21 6.03 -3.27 -18.31
N ASN A 22 7.27 -3.20 -18.81
CA ASN A 22 7.51 -3.10 -20.25
C ASN A 22 7.85 -4.43 -20.91
N LEU A 23 7.83 -5.54 -20.17
CA LEU A 23 8.09 -6.84 -20.79
C LEU A 23 7.06 -7.13 -21.87
N THR A 24 7.53 -7.65 -22.99
CA THR A 24 6.66 -7.98 -24.13
C THR A 24 6.32 -9.46 -24.21
N GLU A 25 6.92 -10.26 -23.35
CA GLU A 25 6.57 -11.68 -23.27
C GLU A 25 6.46 -12.07 -21.80
N LEU A 26 5.60 -13.03 -21.53
CA LEU A 26 5.36 -13.49 -20.18
C LEU A 26 6.53 -14.35 -19.71
N PRO A 27 7.20 -14.01 -18.60
CA PRO A 27 8.22 -14.90 -18.06
C PRO A 27 7.60 -16.23 -17.65
N GLY A 28 8.28 -17.33 -17.89
CA GLY A 28 7.87 -18.61 -17.32
C GLY A 28 8.11 -18.61 -15.82
N LYS A 29 9.27 -18.10 -15.41
CA LYS A 29 9.65 -17.99 -13.99
C LYS A 29 10.14 -16.59 -13.70
N LEU A 30 9.70 -16.02 -12.59
CA LEU A 30 10.06 -14.67 -12.15
C LEU A 30 10.44 -14.70 -10.68
N VAL A 31 11.60 -14.15 -10.35
CA VAL A 31 12.00 -13.92 -8.96
C VAL A 31 11.81 -12.45 -8.65
N VAL A 32 11.18 -12.15 -7.52
CA VAL A 32 10.98 -10.78 -7.05
C VAL A 32 11.79 -10.61 -5.77
N ILE A 33 12.66 -9.61 -5.74
CA ILE A 33 13.42 -9.26 -4.55
C ILE A 33 12.76 -8.04 -3.92
N GLY A 34 12.28 -8.23 -2.69
CA GLY A 34 11.54 -7.21 -1.97
C GLY A 34 10.04 -7.49 -1.99
N GLY A 35 9.49 -7.77 -0.81
CA GLY A 35 8.07 -8.07 -0.63
C GLY A 35 7.26 -6.91 -0.13
N GLY A 36 7.63 -5.69 -0.52
CA GLY A 36 6.81 -4.51 -0.27
C GLY A 36 5.65 -4.46 -1.26
N TYR A 37 4.93 -3.31 -1.30
CA TYR A 37 3.72 -3.26 -2.12
C TYR A 37 4.03 -3.43 -3.63
N ILE A 38 5.12 -2.83 -4.12
CA ILE A 38 5.43 -2.93 -5.56
C ILE A 38 5.75 -4.38 -5.94
N GLY A 39 6.63 -5.02 -5.18
CA GLY A 39 7.03 -6.40 -5.48
C GLY A 39 5.87 -7.37 -5.35
N THR A 40 5.06 -7.19 -4.33
CA THR A 40 3.92 -8.08 -4.11
C THR A 40 2.85 -7.86 -5.17
N GLU A 41 2.57 -6.61 -5.55
CA GLU A 41 1.62 -6.32 -6.64
C GLU A 41 2.06 -6.96 -7.94
N LEU A 42 3.30 -6.69 -8.36
CA LEU A 42 3.78 -7.18 -9.65
C LEU A 42 3.92 -8.70 -9.63
N GLY A 43 4.41 -9.24 -8.51
CA GLY A 43 4.51 -10.70 -8.37
C GLY A 43 3.14 -11.37 -8.47
N SER A 44 2.15 -10.78 -7.82
CA SER A 44 0.78 -11.28 -7.87
C SER A 44 0.22 -11.20 -9.29
N ALA A 45 0.45 -10.08 -9.96
CA ALA A 45 -0.04 -9.88 -11.32
C ALA A 45 0.56 -10.91 -12.28
N TYR A 46 1.88 -11.12 -12.18
CA TYR A 46 2.53 -12.11 -13.04
C TYR A 46 2.08 -13.52 -12.73
N ALA A 47 1.85 -13.84 -11.45
CA ALA A 47 1.31 -15.16 -11.09
C ALA A 47 -0.09 -15.35 -11.69
N ASN A 48 -0.92 -14.31 -11.64
CA ASN A 48 -2.25 -14.38 -12.26
C ASN A 48 -2.17 -14.60 -13.77
N LEU A 49 -1.12 -14.07 -14.41
CA LEU A 49 -0.93 -14.26 -15.85
C LEU A 49 -0.33 -15.61 -16.20
N GLY A 50 0.14 -16.36 -15.22
CA GLY A 50 0.66 -17.70 -15.43
C GLY A 50 2.13 -17.91 -15.15
N SER A 51 2.86 -16.88 -14.70
CA SER A 51 4.26 -17.04 -14.33
C SER A 51 4.39 -17.80 -13.02
N GLU A 52 5.46 -18.57 -12.90
CA GLU A 52 5.84 -19.16 -11.62
C GLU A 52 6.68 -18.13 -10.86
N VAL A 53 6.17 -17.64 -9.74
CA VAL A 53 6.74 -16.49 -9.05
C VAL A 53 7.30 -16.90 -7.69
N THR A 54 8.51 -16.42 -7.39
CA THR A 54 9.12 -16.52 -6.06
C THR A 54 9.41 -15.11 -5.55
N ILE A 55 8.92 -14.79 -4.36
CA ILE A 55 9.19 -13.50 -3.72
C ILE A 55 10.19 -13.75 -2.57
N LEU A 56 11.30 -13.03 -2.61
CA LEU A 56 12.33 -13.10 -1.57
C LEU A 56 12.29 -11.79 -0.77
N GLU A 57 11.96 -11.91 0.51
CA GLU A 57 11.86 -10.75 1.40
C GLU A 57 12.89 -10.86 2.52
N GLY A 58 13.73 -9.84 2.66
CA GLY A 58 14.78 -9.87 3.68
C GLY A 58 14.27 -9.69 5.10
N GLY A 59 13.11 -9.09 5.28
CA GLY A 59 12.52 -8.87 6.59
C GLY A 59 11.74 -10.09 7.10
N LYS A 60 11.00 -9.86 8.17
CA LYS A 60 10.27 -10.94 8.84
C LYS A 60 8.99 -11.33 8.10
N ASP A 61 8.43 -10.42 7.29
CA ASP A 61 7.22 -10.70 6.54
C ASP A 61 7.10 -9.73 5.37
N ILE A 62 6.23 -10.07 4.43
CA ILE A 62 5.93 -9.19 3.31
C ILE A 62 4.93 -8.12 3.77
N LEU A 63 4.85 -7.04 2.98
CA LEU A 63 3.87 -5.96 3.17
C LEU A 63 3.94 -5.36 4.57
N ALA A 64 5.17 -5.12 5.04
CA ALA A 64 5.39 -4.45 6.33
C ALA A 64 4.68 -3.09 6.31
N GLY A 65 4.09 -2.73 7.43
CA GLY A 65 3.33 -1.49 7.54
C GLY A 65 1.83 -1.68 7.44
N PHE A 66 1.37 -2.80 6.90
CA PHE A 66 -0.05 -3.16 6.94
C PHE A 66 -0.31 -4.08 8.13
N GLU A 67 -1.52 -4.06 8.64
CA GLU A 67 -1.90 -4.95 9.74
C GLU A 67 -1.72 -6.41 9.32
N LYS A 68 -1.19 -7.20 10.23
CA LYS A 68 -0.91 -8.61 9.99
C LYS A 68 -2.16 -9.38 9.55
N ALA A 69 -3.32 -9.06 10.13
CA ALA A 69 -4.56 -9.74 9.73
C ALA A 69 -4.87 -9.53 8.26
N MET A 70 -4.53 -8.35 7.71
CA MET A 70 -4.72 -8.08 6.28
C MET A 70 -3.71 -8.84 5.44
N THR A 71 -2.43 -8.76 5.81
CA THR A 71 -1.37 -9.37 4.99
C THR A 71 -1.48 -10.88 4.98
N GLN A 72 -2.00 -11.49 6.05
CA GLN A 72 -2.20 -12.93 6.06
C GLN A 72 -3.20 -13.38 4.99
N ILE A 73 -4.23 -12.57 4.74
CA ILE A 73 -5.20 -12.89 3.69
C ILE A 73 -4.54 -12.80 2.32
N VAL A 74 -3.71 -11.79 2.10
CA VAL A 74 -2.96 -11.65 0.84
C VAL A 74 -1.99 -12.83 0.67
N LYS A 75 -1.29 -13.21 1.73
CA LYS A 75 -0.35 -14.35 1.69
C LYS A 75 -1.07 -15.63 1.32
N LYS A 76 -2.26 -15.85 1.89
CA LYS A 76 -3.08 -17.01 1.55
C LYS A 76 -3.42 -17.01 0.06
N GLY A 77 -3.80 -15.85 -0.47
CA GLY A 77 -4.09 -15.72 -1.89
C GLY A 77 -2.88 -16.00 -2.77
N LEU A 78 -1.70 -15.53 -2.37
CA LEU A 78 -0.46 -15.79 -3.10
C LEU A 78 -0.15 -17.28 -3.12
N LYS A 79 -0.28 -17.94 -1.97
CA LYS A 79 -0.04 -19.38 -1.87
C LYS A 79 -0.99 -20.18 -2.78
N LYS A 80 -2.24 -19.75 -2.84
CA LYS A 80 -3.24 -20.38 -3.68
C LYS A 80 -2.87 -20.32 -5.16
N LYS A 81 -2.16 -19.24 -5.55
CA LYS A 81 -1.70 -19.06 -6.94
C LYS A 81 -0.36 -19.74 -7.22
N GLY A 82 0.19 -20.40 -6.22
CA GLY A 82 1.48 -21.08 -6.37
C GLY A 82 2.69 -20.17 -6.18
N VAL A 83 2.51 -18.98 -5.66
CA VAL A 83 3.65 -18.09 -5.39
C VAL A 83 4.39 -18.60 -4.16
N THR A 84 5.71 -18.74 -4.30
CA THR A 84 6.58 -19.05 -3.17
C THR A 84 7.01 -17.74 -2.52
N VAL A 85 6.78 -17.60 -1.22
CA VAL A 85 7.24 -16.44 -0.46
C VAL A 85 8.26 -16.91 0.56
N GLU A 86 9.50 -16.41 0.48
CA GLU A 86 10.52 -16.70 1.47
C GLU A 86 10.87 -15.42 2.21
N VAL A 87 10.70 -15.44 3.53
CA VAL A 87 11.04 -14.32 4.39
C VAL A 87 12.39 -14.59 5.05
N GLY A 88 13.03 -13.54 5.58
CA GLY A 88 14.39 -13.67 6.09
C GLY A 88 15.36 -14.09 5.01
N ALA A 89 15.02 -13.80 3.75
CA ALA A 89 15.80 -14.21 2.58
C ALA A 89 16.66 -13.03 2.13
N LEU A 90 17.97 -13.15 2.34
CA LEU A 90 18.90 -12.06 2.04
C LEU A 90 19.51 -12.30 0.67
N ALA A 91 19.09 -11.49 -0.29
CA ALA A 91 19.60 -11.58 -1.65
C ALA A 91 21.10 -11.28 -1.68
N GLN A 92 21.87 -12.14 -2.33
CA GLN A 92 23.34 -12.04 -2.34
C GLN A 92 23.85 -11.56 -3.69
N GLY A 93 23.32 -12.10 -4.78
CA GLY A 93 23.78 -11.72 -6.10
C GLY A 93 23.04 -12.46 -7.19
N VAL A 94 23.37 -12.10 -8.43
CA VAL A 94 22.71 -12.69 -9.60
C VAL A 94 23.77 -13.05 -10.64
N GLU A 95 23.55 -14.20 -11.28
CA GLU A 95 24.34 -14.62 -12.45
C GLU A 95 23.39 -14.60 -13.63
N GLU A 96 23.74 -13.81 -14.64
CA GLU A 96 22.87 -13.62 -15.81
C GLU A 96 23.48 -14.28 -17.02
N THR A 97 22.65 -14.98 -17.78
CA THR A 97 23.04 -15.57 -19.05
C THR A 97 22.13 -15.02 -20.15
N GLU A 98 22.31 -15.48 -21.38
CA GLU A 98 21.45 -15.09 -22.50
C GLU A 98 20.01 -15.53 -22.29
N THR A 99 19.79 -16.59 -21.51
CA THR A 99 18.48 -17.22 -21.42
C THR A 99 17.83 -17.07 -20.03
N GLY A 100 18.55 -16.57 -19.02
CA GLY A 100 17.96 -16.47 -17.71
C GLY A 100 18.87 -15.93 -16.66
N VAL A 101 18.47 -16.09 -15.42
CA VAL A 101 19.22 -15.65 -14.24
C VAL A 101 19.24 -16.76 -13.21
N THR A 102 20.26 -16.74 -12.38
CA THR A 102 20.31 -17.52 -11.14
C THR A 102 20.50 -16.52 -10.01
N VAL A 103 19.54 -16.49 -9.10
CA VAL A 103 19.57 -15.58 -7.95
C VAL A 103 20.10 -16.35 -6.75
N ASN A 104 21.16 -15.84 -6.14
CA ASN A 104 21.74 -16.42 -4.95
C ASN A 104 21.28 -15.65 -3.73
N TYR A 105 20.87 -16.35 -2.70
CA TYR A 105 20.37 -15.74 -1.48
C TYR A 105 20.66 -16.65 -0.29
N GLU A 106 20.36 -16.13 0.89
CA GLU A 106 20.69 -16.80 2.14
C GLU A 106 19.50 -16.73 3.07
N VAL A 107 19.17 -17.85 3.72
CA VAL A 107 18.13 -17.89 4.74
C VAL A 107 18.75 -18.56 5.97
N ASN A 108 18.75 -17.85 7.09
CA ASN A 108 19.33 -18.35 8.35
C ASN A 108 20.77 -18.82 8.17
N GLY A 109 21.54 -18.11 7.37
CA GLY A 109 22.94 -18.44 7.10
C GLY A 109 23.15 -19.55 6.09
N GLU A 110 22.10 -20.13 5.57
CA GLU A 110 22.18 -21.22 4.59
C GLU A 110 22.05 -20.66 3.18
N ALA A 111 23.04 -20.98 2.34
CA ALA A 111 23.06 -20.52 0.95
C ALA A 111 22.01 -21.25 0.13
N LYS A 112 21.29 -20.49 -0.68
CA LYS A 112 20.26 -21.02 -1.58
C LYS A 112 20.37 -20.35 -2.93
N SER A 113 19.77 -20.95 -3.94
CA SER A 113 19.67 -20.30 -5.25
C SER A 113 18.35 -20.66 -5.91
N VAL A 114 17.92 -19.81 -6.82
CA VAL A 114 16.72 -20.04 -7.61
C VAL A 114 16.95 -19.52 -9.02
N GLU A 115 16.51 -20.30 -10.01
CA GLU A 115 16.65 -19.93 -11.42
C GLU A 115 15.34 -19.31 -11.90
N ALA A 116 15.47 -18.36 -12.82
CA ALA A 116 14.30 -17.72 -13.40
C ALA A 116 14.66 -17.12 -14.76
N ASP A 117 13.63 -16.67 -15.48
CA ASP A 117 13.85 -15.95 -16.75
C ASP A 117 14.27 -14.52 -16.46
N TYR A 118 13.71 -13.91 -15.42
CA TYR A 118 14.00 -12.53 -15.02
C TYR A 118 13.99 -12.42 -13.51
N VAL A 119 14.68 -11.41 -12.99
CA VAL A 119 14.56 -11.01 -11.58
C VAL A 119 14.14 -9.55 -11.53
N LEU A 120 13.13 -9.28 -10.71
CA LEU A 120 12.59 -7.95 -10.48
C LEU A 120 13.07 -7.48 -9.11
N VAL A 121 13.73 -6.33 -9.06
CA VAL A 121 14.26 -5.79 -7.82
C VAL A 121 13.40 -4.61 -7.38
N THR A 122 12.76 -4.75 -6.22
CA THR A 122 11.83 -3.75 -5.68
C THR A 122 12.13 -3.52 -4.20
N VAL A 123 13.34 -3.04 -3.91
CA VAL A 123 13.80 -2.88 -2.52
C VAL A 123 13.70 -1.44 -2.03
N GLY A 124 13.04 -0.58 -2.78
CA GLY A 124 12.79 0.78 -2.34
C GLY A 124 12.99 1.79 -3.46
N ARG A 125 12.67 3.01 -3.12
CA ARG A 125 12.80 4.15 -4.04
C ARG A 125 13.54 5.27 -3.31
N ARG A 126 14.25 6.09 -4.07
CA ARG A 126 14.93 7.27 -3.53
C ARG A 126 14.41 8.50 -4.23
N PRO A 127 14.50 9.67 -3.59
CA PRO A 127 14.08 10.91 -4.26
C PRO A 127 14.86 11.12 -5.56
N ASN A 128 14.18 11.55 -6.59
CA ASN A 128 14.79 11.76 -7.91
C ASN A 128 15.17 13.24 -8.03
N THR A 129 16.23 13.63 -7.34
CA THR A 129 16.63 15.05 -7.22
C THR A 129 18.06 15.30 -7.66
N ASP A 130 18.72 14.30 -8.26
CA ASP A 130 20.12 14.42 -8.66
C ASP A 130 20.25 15.26 -9.93
N GLU A 131 21.34 16.03 -9.99
CA GLU A 131 21.79 16.69 -11.21
C GLU A 131 20.73 17.63 -11.80
N MET A 132 19.97 18.28 -10.92
CA MET A 132 18.96 19.27 -11.31
C MET A 132 19.34 20.68 -10.92
N GLY A 133 20.50 20.86 -10.29
CA GLY A 133 20.93 22.18 -9.85
C GLY A 133 20.19 22.69 -8.62
N LEU A 134 19.57 21.80 -7.84
CA LEU A 134 18.76 22.26 -6.71
C LEU A 134 19.60 22.89 -5.62
N GLU A 135 20.74 22.30 -5.31
CA GLU A 135 21.63 22.84 -4.27
C GLU A 135 22.18 24.19 -4.71
N GLU A 136 22.59 24.31 -5.97
CA GLU A 136 23.11 25.57 -6.54
C GLU A 136 22.02 26.64 -6.51
N ALA A 137 20.74 26.26 -6.65
CA ALA A 137 19.63 27.20 -6.60
C ALA A 137 19.31 27.65 -5.17
N GLY A 138 19.90 27.02 -4.17
CA GLY A 138 19.66 27.39 -2.77
C GLY A 138 18.59 26.55 -2.08
N ILE A 139 18.18 25.45 -2.70
CA ILE A 139 17.17 24.56 -2.11
C ILE A 139 17.76 23.84 -0.90
N GLU A 140 17.02 23.86 0.19
CA GLU A 140 17.41 23.22 1.43
C GLU A 140 16.80 21.82 1.50
N PHE A 141 17.66 20.84 1.81
CA PHE A 141 17.24 19.45 1.93
C PHE A 141 17.10 19.06 3.41
N GLY A 142 16.16 18.14 3.67
CA GLY A 142 15.96 17.57 5.00
C GLY A 142 16.45 16.13 5.04
N GLU A 143 15.77 15.34 5.84
CA GLU A 143 16.12 13.93 6.05
C GLU A 143 15.94 13.13 4.76
N ARG A 144 16.81 12.14 4.58
CA ARG A 144 16.76 11.18 3.48
C ARG A 144 16.75 11.82 2.09
N GLY A 145 17.32 13.01 1.97
CA GLY A 145 17.44 13.69 0.69
C GLY A 145 16.13 14.30 0.18
N LEU A 146 15.13 14.40 1.04
CA LEU A 146 13.85 15.04 0.68
C LEU A 146 13.99 16.55 0.79
N LEU A 147 13.23 17.28 -0.03
CA LEU A 147 13.22 18.74 0.04
C LEU A 147 12.36 19.19 1.22
N LYS A 148 12.83 20.23 1.91
CA LYS A 148 12.03 20.87 2.95
C LYS A 148 11.02 21.79 2.29
N VAL A 149 9.76 21.68 2.71
CA VAL A 149 8.69 22.56 2.22
C VAL A 149 7.81 22.98 3.39
N ASP A 150 7.14 24.12 3.21
CA ASP A 150 6.13 24.55 4.16
C ASP A 150 4.78 23.90 3.78
N ASN A 151 3.70 24.34 4.45
CA ASN A 151 2.39 23.74 4.21
C ASN A 151 1.72 24.18 2.92
N GLN A 152 2.42 24.95 2.08
CA GLN A 152 1.95 25.29 0.74
C GLN A 152 2.83 24.68 -0.35
N GLY A 153 3.83 23.90 0.06
CA GLY A 153 4.79 23.30 -0.87
C GLY A 153 5.94 24.20 -1.21
N ARG A 154 6.06 25.37 -0.57
CA ARG A 154 7.13 26.32 -0.85
C ARG A 154 8.45 25.82 -0.26
N THR A 155 9.50 25.82 -1.07
CA THR A 155 10.85 25.45 -0.63
C THR A 155 11.53 26.63 0.08
N SER A 156 12.80 26.47 0.39
CA SER A 156 13.60 27.56 0.95
C SER A 156 13.81 28.71 -0.05
N VAL A 157 13.55 28.47 -1.33
CA VAL A 157 13.61 29.51 -2.36
C VAL A 157 12.17 29.95 -2.67
N PRO A 158 11.80 31.21 -2.39
CA PRO A 158 10.38 31.59 -2.34
C PRO A 158 9.56 31.33 -3.60
N ASN A 159 10.17 31.31 -4.77
CA ASN A 159 9.45 31.08 -6.02
C ASN A 159 9.59 29.66 -6.56
N ILE A 160 10.12 28.74 -5.73
CA ILE A 160 10.25 27.33 -6.12
C ILE A 160 9.44 26.49 -5.14
N TYR A 161 8.58 25.65 -5.70
CA TYR A 161 7.70 24.75 -4.95
C TYR A 161 8.08 23.31 -5.23
N ALA A 162 7.82 22.40 -4.28
CA ALA A 162 8.09 20.99 -4.45
C ALA A 162 6.91 20.18 -3.91
N ILE A 163 6.57 19.12 -4.63
CA ILE A 163 5.44 18.26 -4.26
C ILE A 163 5.80 16.81 -4.55
N GLY A 164 4.99 15.90 -3.99
CA GLY A 164 5.05 14.50 -4.37
C GLY A 164 6.13 13.73 -3.64
N ASP A 165 6.78 12.85 -4.39
CA ASP A 165 7.72 11.88 -3.81
C ASP A 165 9.02 12.51 -3.35
N ILE A 166 9.28 13.74 -3.73
CA ILE A 166 10.52 14.43 -3.33
C ILE A 166 10.37 15.24 -2.05
N VAL A 167 9.15 15.26 -1.48
CA VAL A 167 8.90 15.92 -0.18
C VAL A 167 8.41 14.87 0.82
N PRO A 168 8.46 15.18 2.13
CA PRO A 168 8.06 14.19 3.13
C PRO A 168 6.61 13.74 2.98
N GLY A 169 6.36 12.51 3.41
CA GLY A 169 5.04 11.91 3.42
C GLY A 169 4.98 10.67 2.55
N LEU A 170 3.77 10.18 2.36
CA LEU A 170 3.56 8.97 1.56
C LEU A 170 3.91 9.21 0.09
N GLN A 171 4.50 8.22 -0.53
CA GLN A 171 4.89 8.30 -1.94
C GLN A 171 3.75 7.75 -2.80
N LEU A 172 2.72 8.58 -2.97
CA LEU A 172 1.50 8.20 -3.68
C LEU A 172 1.10 9.32 -4.64
N ALA A 173 0.70 8.92 -5.84
CA ALA A 173 0.35 9.86 -6.90
C ALA A 173 -0.77 10.82 -6.48
N HIS A 174 -1.79 10.29 -5.77
CA HIS A 174 -2.92 11.13 -5.37
C HIS A 174 -2.54 12.14 -4.27
N LYS A 175 -1.54 11.81 -3.43
CA LYS A 175 -0.99 12.79 -2.50
C LYS A 175 -0.32 13.92 -3.28
N ALA A 176 0.49 13.56 -4.30
CA ALA A 176 1.17 14.55 -5.14
C ALA A 176 0.17 15.46 -5.86
N SER A 177 -0.92 14.88 -6.36
CA SER A 177 -1.96 15.66 -7.05
C SER A 177 -2.61 16.67 -6.12
N TYR A 178 -2.92 16.26 -4.89
CA TYR A 178 -3.48 17.17 -3.89
C TYR A 178 -2.50 18.31 -3.59
N GLU A 179 -1.23 17.95 -3.35
CA GLU A 179 -0.20 18.96 -3.05
C GLU A 179 -0.01 19.92 -4.22
N GLY A 180 -0.11 19.40 -5.45
CA GLY A 180 0.02 20.23 -6.64
C GLY A 180 -1.09 21.28 -6.75
N LYS A 181 -2.31 20.88 -6.42
CA LYS A 181 -3.43 21.83 -6.39
C LYS A 181 -3.18 22.93 -5.36
N VAL A 182 -2.76 22.56 -4.16
CA VAL A 182 -2.47 23.54 -3.10
C VAL A 182 -1.36 24.48 -3.53
N ALA A 183 -0.27 23.93 -4.10
CA ALA A 183 0.85 24.77 -4.54
C ALA A 183 0.40 25.75 -5.63
N ALA A 184 -0.38 25.29 -6.60
CA ALA A 184 -0.86 26.15 -7.68
C ALA A 184 -1.74 27.26 -7.13
N GLU A 185 -2.62 26.96 -6.19
CA GLU A 185 -3.47 27.96 -5.56
C GLU A 185 -2.65 28.98 -4.77
N ALA A 186 -1.64 28.50 -4.05
CA ALA A 186 -0.76 29.41 -3.29
C ALA A 186 0.03 30.33 -4.23
N ILE A 187 0.52 29.80 -5.35
CA ILE A 187 1.20 30.59 -6.37
C ILE A 187 0.26 31.70 -6.90
N ALA A 188 -1.02 31.36 -7.04
CA ALA A 188 -2.03 32.31 -7.51
C ALA A 188 -2.45 33.32 -6.44
N GLY A 189 -1.91 33.23 -5.24
CA GLY A 189 -2.19 34.18 -4.15
C GLY A 189 -3.30 33.76 -3.21
N GLU A 190 -3.78 32.51 -3.29
CA GLU A 190 -4.79 32.03 -2.39
C GLU A 190 -4.16 31.48 -1.09
N THR A 191 -4.99 31.30 -0.07
CA THR A 191 -4.52 30.88 1.26
C THR A 191 -4.55 29.37 1.46
N SER A 192 -4.64 28.61 0.37
CA SER A 192 -4.70 27.15 0.44
C SER A 192 -3.47 26.58 1.15
N ILE A 193 -3.71 25.53 1.94
CA ILE A 193 -2.64 24.81 2.64
C ILE A 193 -2.88 23.31 2.55
N VAL A 194 -1.83 22.54 2.75
CA VAL A 194 -1.93 21.09 2.85
C VAL A 194 -2.47 20.76 4.23
N ASP A 195 -3.72 20.35 4.30
CA ASP A 195 -4.40 20.09 5.59
C ASP A 195 -5.33 18.88 5.55
N TYR A 196 -5.06 17.92 4.66
CA TYR A 196 -5.84 16.69 4.65
C TYR A 196 -5.77 15.98 6.01
N LEU A 197 -6.83 15.23 6.33
CA LEU A 197 -6.86 14.46 7.58
C LEU A 197 -6.26 13.07 7.39
N ALA A 198 -6.41 12.48 6.21
CA ALA A 198 -5.87 11.15 5.94
C ALA A 198 -5.73 10.95 4.45
N ILE A 199 -4.80 10.07 4.08
CA ILE A 199 -4.56 9.72 2.68
C ILE A 199 -4.85 8.22 2.52
N PRO A 200 -5.75 7.83 1.59
CA PRO A 200 -5.94 6.41 1.36
C PRO A 200 -4.74 5.80 0.67
N ALA A 201 -4.41 4.58 1.05
CA ALA A 201 -3.34 3.81 0.43
C ALA A 201 -3.91 2.47 -0.02
N VAL A 202 -3.53 2.06 -1.22
CA VAL A 202 -4.07 0.83 -1.83
C VAL A 202 -2.91 -0.04 -2.28
N CYS A 203 -3.06 -1.33 -2.06
CA CYS A 203 -2.16 -2.33 -2.62
C CYS A 203 -2.99 -3.25 -3.53
N PHE A 204 -2.63 -3.27 -4.80
CA PHE A 204 -3.41 -4.01 -5.81
C PHE A 204 -2.98 -5.46 -5.89
N THR A 205 -3.01 -6.12 -4.76
CA THR A 205 -2.85 -7.56 -4.65
C THR A 205 -4.19 -8.23 -4.96
N ASP A 206 -4.24 -9.55 -4.85
CA ASP A 206 -5.46 -10.31 -5.07
C ASP A 206 -5.63 -11.26 -3.88
N PRO A 207 -6.52 -10.93 -2.94
CA PRO A 207 -7.41 -9.75 -2.95
C PRO A 207 -6.68 -8.44 -2.65
N GLU A 208 -7.32 -7.34 -3.01
CA GLU A 208 -6.78 -6.00 -2.78
C GLU A 208 -6.76 -5.65 -1.29
N MET A 209 -5.86 -4.75 -0.92
CA MET A 209 -5.86 -4.13 0.41
C MET A 209 -5.97 -2.63 0.26
N ALA A 210 -6.66 -1.99 1.21
CA ALA A 210 -6.75 -0.53 1.26
C ALA A 210 -6.86 -0.08 2.70
N THR A 211 -6.21 1.06 3.00
CA THR A 211 -6.28 1.66 4.33
C THR A 211 -6.48 3.15 4.20
N VAL A 212 -7.06 3.75 5.23
CA VAL A 212 -7.08 5.19 5.37
C VAL A 212 -7.14 5.50 6.87
N GLY A 213 -6.39 6.51 7.29
CA GLY A 213 -6.33 6.89 8.69
C GLY A 213 -5.53 5.90 9.52
N LEU A 214 -5.90 5.76 10.78
CA LEU A 214 -5.14 4.99 11.77
C LEU A 214 -5.68 3.58 11.91
N ASN A 215 -4.79 2.60 12.03
CA ASN A 215 -5.26 1.30 12.49
C ASN A 215 -5.37 1.32 14.03
N GLU A 216 -5.87 0.24 14.59
CA GLU A 216 -6.13 0.17 16.03
C GLU A 216 -4.86 0.44 16.84
N GLU A 217 -3.76 -0.19 16.46
CA GLU A 217 -2.49 -0.05 17.17
C GLU A 217 -1.95 1.38 17.08
N GLU A 218 -2.01 1.95 15.87
CA GLU A 218 -1.58 3.34 15.66
C GLU A 218 -2.41 4.32 16.47
N ALA A 219 -3.72 4.10 16.50
CA ALA A 219 -4.63 4.97 17.26
C ALA A 219 -4.32 4.92 18.75
N LYS A 220 -4.11 3.72 19.29
CA LYS A 220 -3.75 3.57 20.70
C LYS A 220 -2.42 4.22 21.00
N ALA A 221 -1.45 4.11 20.09
CA ALA A 221 -0.14 4.73 20.28
C ALA A 221 -0.24 6.26 20.29
N GLU A 222 -1.24 6.83 19.63
CA GLU A 222 -1.48 8.28 19.67
C GLU A 222 -2.31 8.71 20.88
N GLY A 223 -2.70 7.77 21.73
CA GLY A 223 -3.41 8.08 22.96
C GLY A 223 -4.92 7.99 22.90
N PHE A 224 -5.46 7.51 21.77
CA PHE A 224 -6.92 7.36 21.66
C PHE A 224 -7.38 6.08 22.33
N GLU A 225 -8.52 6.17 23.02
CA GLU A 225 -9.32 4.98 23.33
C GLU A 225 -10.21 4.73 22.10
N VAL A 226 -10.26 3.48 21.66
CA VAL A 226 -10.94 3.16 20.40
C VAL A 226 -12.02 2.12 20.59
N VAL A 227 -13.01 2.16 19.69
CA VAL A 227 -13.93 1.05 19.44
C VAL A 227 -13.67 0.59 18.00
N THR A 228 -13.75 -0.70 17.79
CA THR A 228 -13.52 -1.25 16.45
C THR A 228 -14.65 -2.17 16.07
N GLY A 229 -14.88 -2.27 14.77
CA GLY A 229 -15.83 -3.23 14.22
C GLY A 229 -15.25 -3.88 12.99
N LYS A 230 -15.41 -5.18 12.88
CA LYS A 230 -14.84 -5.96 11.78
C LYS A 230 -15.96 -6.83 11.21
N PHE A 231 -16.14 -6.79 9.89
CA PHE A 231 -17.18 -7.57 9.23
C PHE A 231 -16.56 -8.32 8.06
N PRO A 232 -16.75 -9.64 7.98
CA PRO A 232 -16.10 -10.45 6.94
C PRO A 232 -16.86 -10.39 5.62
N PHE A 233 -16.13 -10.41 4.51
CA PHE A 233 -16.73 -10.53 3.17
C PHE A 233 -17.61 -11.76 3.06
N GLY A 234 -17.23 -12.87 3.74
CA GLY A 234 -17.97 -14.12 3.67
C GLY A 234 -19.39 -14.07 4.20
N ALA A 235 -19.73 -13.01 4.95
CA ALA A 235 -21.12 -12.84 5.44
C ALA A 235 -21.93 -11.86 4.58
N ASN A 236 -21.39 -11.47 3.42
CA ASN A 236 -22.02 -10.47 2.53
C ASN A 236 -22.56 -11.15 1.28
N GLY A 237 -23.82 -10.88 0.96
CA GLY A 237 -24.51 -11.53 -0.17
C GLY A 237 -23.85 -11.29 -1.53
N ARG A 238 -23.37 -10.05 -1.77
CA ARG A 238 -22.72 -9.75 -3.04
C ARG A 238 -21.39 -10.50 -3.15
N ALA A 239 -20.60 -10.56 -2.06
CA ALA A 239 -19.34 -11.28 -2.06
C ALA A 239 -19.57 -12.77 -2.33
N LEU A 240 -20.63 -13.34 -1.73
CA LEU A 240 -20.98 -14.74 -1.98
C LEU A 240 -21.33 -14.94 -3.46
N ALA A 241 -22.13 -14.04 -4.03
CA ALA A 241 -22.54 -14.15 -5.44
C ALA A 241 -21.33 -14.04 -6.37
N LEU A 242 -20.33 -13.25 -6.01
CA LEU A 242 -19.10 -13.12 -6.80
C LEU A 242 -18.11 -14.26 -6.56
N ASN A 243 -18.36 -15.09 -5.56
CA ASN A 243 -17.41 -16.10 -5.09
C ASN A 243 -16.07 -15.46 -4.67
N GLU A 244 -16.16 -14.31 -3.98
CA GLU A 244 -15.02 -13.54 -3.53
C GLU A 244 -15.20 -13.26 -2.03
N THR A 245 -15.08 -14.31 -1.23
CA THR A 245 -15.46 -14.25 0.17
C THR A 245 -14.31 -14.03 1.14
N GLU A 246 -13.08 -13.93 0.63
CA GLU A 246 -11.91 -13.68 1.49
C GLU A 246 -11.83 -12.21 1.85
N GLY A 247 -11.62 -11.95 3.13
CA GLY A 247 -11.34 -10.58 3.55
C GLY A 247 -12.33 -10.03 4.54
N PHE A 248 -12.12 -8.76 4.87
CA PHE A 248 -12.95 -8.06 5.85
C PHE A 248 -12.83 -6.56 5.68
N VAL A 249 -13.78 -5.84 6.29
CA VAL A 249 -13.67 -4.41 6.56
C VAL A 249 -13.53 -4.25 8.07
N LYS A 250 -12.55 -3.44 8.50
CA LYS A 250 -12.37 -3.08 9.90
C LYS A 250 -12.40 -1.57 10.02
N LEU A 251 -13.25 -1.06 10.92
CA LEU A 251 -13.35 0.38 11.18
C LEU A 251 -12.83 0.66 12.58
N VAL A 252 -12.20 1.81 12.73
CA VAL A 252 -11.63 2.28 14.00
C VAL A 252 -12.26 3.64 14.32
N GLY A 253 -12.95 3.72 15.44
CA GLY A 253 -13.56 4.96 15.90
C GLY A 253 -13.06 5.37 17.28
N ARG A 254 -13.16 6.65 17.59
CA ARG A 254 -12.84 7.12 18.95
C ARG A 254 -13.98 6.70 19.88
N LYS A 255 -13.61 6.15 21.04
CA LYS A 255 -14.61 5.74 22.03
C LYS A 255 -15.41 6.92 22.54
N GLU A 256 -14.75 8.05 22.70
CA GLU A 256 -15.32 9.26 23.28
C GLU A 256 -16.55 9.76 22.53
N ASP A 257 -16.52 9.75 21.20
CA ASP A 257 -17.59 10.36 20.40
C ASP A 257 -17.95 9.54 19.16
N GLY A 258 -17.28 8.41 18.93
CA GLY A 258 -17.54 7.58 17.77
C GLY A 258 -16.94 8.09 16.47
N LEU A 259 -16.15 9.17 16.52
CA LEU A 259 -15.57 9.72 15.29
C LEU A 259 -14.73 8.66 14.56
N LEU A 260 -14.99 8.48 13.27
CA LEU A 260 -14.20 7.54 12.46
C LEU A 260 -12.78 8.10 12.29
N ILE A 261 -11.78 7.32 12.67
CA ILE A 261 -10.38 7.75 12.55
C ILE A 261 -9.55 6.77 11.72
N GLY A 262 -10.10 5.66 11.33
CA GLY A 262 -9.37 4.75 10.48
C GLY A 262 -10.23 3.65 9.90
N ALA A 263 -9.76 3.10 8.78
CA ALA A 263 -10.43 1.96 8.14
C ALA A 263 -9.39 1.12 7.42
N GLN A 264 -9.58 -0.20 7.50
CA GLN A 264 -8.74 -1.18 6.81
C GLN A 264 -9.66 -2.14 6.07
N ILE A 265 -9.40 -2.34 4.78
CA ILE A 265 -10.21 -3.23 3.95
C ILE A 265 -9.26 -4.18 3.22
N VAL A 266 -9.54 -5.46 3.31
CA VAL A 266 -8.86 -6.45 2.46
C VAL A 266 -9.96 -7.30 1.84
N GLY A 267 -9.96 -7.37 0.51
CA GLY A 267 -11.02 -8.08 -0.20
C GLY A 267 -11.21 -7.49 -1.57
N VAL A 268 -12.04 -8.16 -2.37
CA VAL A 268 -12.36 -7.69 -3.72
C VAL A 268 -12.97 -6.29 -3.64
N GLY A 269 -12.48 -5.39 -4.47
CA GLY A 269 -13.04 -4.04 -4.54
C GLY A 269 -12.56 -3.09 -3.44
N ALA A 270 -11.60 -3.50 -2.60
CA ALA A 270 -11.11 -2.66 -1.52
C ALA A 270 -10.66 -1.29 -2.01
N SER A 271 -10.05 -1.24 -3.20
CA SER A 271 -9.52 0.01 -3.76
C SER A 271 -10.61 1.03 -4.05
N ASP A 272 -11.82 0.56 -4.37
CA ASP A 272 -12.95 1.47 -4.58
C ASP A 272 -13.70 1.74 -3.28
N MET A 273 -13.82 0.74 -2.44
CA MET A 273 -14.57 0.87 -1.18
C MET A 273 -13.92 1.87 -0.21
N ILE A 274 -12.60 2.00 -0.25
CA ILE A 274 -11.90 2.84 0.72
C ILE A 274 -12.27 4.32 0.56
N ALA A 275 -12.74 4.74 -0.61
CA ALA A 275 -13.09 6.14 -0.85
C ALA A 275 -14.24 6.61 0.05
N GLU A 276 -15.20 5.74 0.34
CA GLU A 276 -16.29 6.09 1.27
C GLU A 276 -15.70 6.43 2.65
N MET A 277 -14.75 5.63 3.08
CA MET A 277 -14.14 5.84 4.41
C MET A 277 -13.25 7.08 4.42
N ALA A 278 -12.53 7.33 3.34
CA ALA A 278 -11.73 8.55 3.22
C ALA A 278 -12.62 9.79 3.28
N THR A 279 -13.74 9.76 2.57
CA THR A 279 -14.73 10.84 2.59
C THR A 279 -15.30 11.03 4.00
N ALA A 280 -15.60 9.93 4.67
CA ALA A 280 -16.15 9.99 6.03
C ALA A 280 -15.17 10.60 7.00
N ILE A 281 -13.89 10.23 6.92
CA ILE A 281 -12.87 10.81 7.80
C ILE A 281 -12.73 12.30 7.52
N GLU A 282 -12.61 12.67 6.25
CA GLU A 282 -12.43 14.08 5.88
C GLU A 282 -13.64 14.91 6.30
N GLY A 283 -14.83 14.32 6.23
CA GLY A 283 -16.08 15.00 6.61
C GLY A 283 -16.38 14.99 8.09
N GLY A 284 -15.55 14.34 8.90
CA GLY A 284 -15.78 14.29 10.35
C GLY A 284 -16.97 13.43 10.75
N MET A 285 -17.22 12.36 10.02
CA MET A 285 -18.37 11.48 10.29
C MET A 285 -18.05 10.47 11.38
N THR A 286 -19.12 10.04 12.08
CA THR A 286 -19.01 9.06 13.14
C THR A 286 -19.38 7.68 12.64
N LEU A 287 -19.06 6.66 13.43
CA LEU A 287 -19.52 5.29 13.17
C LEU A 287 -21.04 5.25 13.04
N GLU A 288 -21.74 6.03 13.86
CA GLU A 288 -23.20 6.08 13.81
C GLU A 288 -23.69 6.64 12.47
N ASP A 289 -23.03 7.69 11.96
CA ASP A 289 -23.37 8.24 10.65
C ASP A 289 -23.26 7.18 9.56
N ILE A 290 -22.20 6.39 9.59
CA ILE A 290 -21.99 5.33 8.59
C ILE A 290 -23.06 4.24 8.73
N ALA A 291 -23.32 3.81 9.96
CA ALA A 291 -24.31 2.77 10.22
C ALA A 291 -25.72 3.20 9.81
N MET A 292 -26.04 4.49 9.97
CA MET A 292 -27.36 5.03 9.61
C MET A 292 -27.53 5.27 8.12
N THR A 293 -26.42 5.40 7.39
CA THR A 293 -26.51 5.66 5.96
C THR A 293 -27.04 4.43 5.25
N ILE A 294 -28.08 4.59 4.44
CA ILE A 294 -28.64 3.47 3.69
C ILE A 294 -27.66 3.09 2.60
N HIS A 295 -27.23 1.84 2.61
CA HIS A 295 -26.35 1.29 1.59
C HIS A 295 -27.16 0.35 0.70
N ALA A 296 -26.89 0.40 -0.59
CA ALA A 296 -27.65 -0.40 -1.55
C ALA A 296 -27.45 -1.90 -1.33
N HIS A 297 -28.52 -2.66 -1.54
CA HIS A 297 -28.48 -4.12 -1.43
C HIS A 297 -28.80 -4.74 -2.79
N PRO A 298 -28.05 -5.76 -3.26
CA PRO A 298 -26.88 -6.36 -2.62
C PRO A 298 -25.57 -5.74 -3.18
N THR A 299 -24.74 -5.25 -2.28
CA THR A 299 -23.48 -4.63 -2.68
C THR A 299 -22.35 -4.96 -1.68
N LEU A 300 -21.12 -4.79 -2.15
CA LEU A 300 -19.96 -4.86 -1.26
C LEU A 300 -19.95 -3.68 -0.28
N GLY A 301 -20.50 -2.54 -0.68
CA GLY A 301 -20.55 -1.37 0.19
C GLY A 301 -21.30 -1.58 1.49
N GLU A 302 -22.24 -2.54 1.51
CA GLU A 302 -22.94 -2.87 2.75
C GLU A 302 -21.99 -3.35 3.84
N ILE A 303 -20.81 -3.88 3.45
CA ILE A 303 -19.85 -4.38 4.43
C ILE A 303 -19.35 -3.24 5.32
N THR A 304 -19.14 -2.06 4.76
CA THR A 304 -18.70 -0.91 5.57
C THR A 304 -19.76 -0.51 6.58
N MET A 305 -21.02 -0.47 6.15
CA MET A 305 -22.15 -0.18 7.04
C MET A 305 -22.21 -1.21 8.18
N GLU A 306 -22.09 -2.49 7.84
CA GLU A 306 -22.21 -3.54 8.84
C GLU A 306 -21.01 -3.56 9.78
N ALA A 307 -19.82 -3.20 9.30
CA ALA A 307 -18.65 -3.06 10.20
C ALA A 307 -18.90 -1.95 11.23
N ALA A 308 -19.54 -0.85 10.80
CA ALA A 308 -19.91 0.21 11.74
C ALA A 308 -20.92 -0.30 12.78
N GLU A 309 -21.88 -1.10 12.34
CA GLU A 309 -22.85 -1.70 13.28
C GLU A 309 -22.16 -2.59 14.29
N VAL A 310 -21.18 -3.37 13.85
CA VAL A 310 -20.40 -4.20 14.78
C VAL A 310 -19.67 -3.33 15.80
N ALA A 311 -19.04 -2.25 15.35
CA ALA A 311 -18.30 -1.35 16.25
C ALA A 311 -19.22 -0.73 17.29
N LEU A 312 -20.48 -0.47 16.93
CA LEU A 312 -21.48 0.11 17.82
C LEU A 312 -22.13 -0.93 18.76
N GLY A 313 -21.77 -2.21 18.58
CA GLY A 313 -22.31 -3.27 19.41
C GLY A 313 -23.65 -3.84 18.96
N ASN A 314 -24.05 -3.56 17.72
CA ASN A 314 -25.36 -3.94 17.18
C ASN A 314 -25.24 -4.77 15.90
N PRO A 315 -24.43 -5.83 15.87
CA PRO A 315 -24.30 -6.62 14.63
C PRO A 315 -25.60 -7.35 14.33
N ILE A 316 -25.90 -7.50 13.04
CA ILE A 316 -27.11 -8.21 12.59
C ILE A 316 -26.75 -9.52 11.90
N HIS A 317 -25.82 -9.47 10.94
CA HIS A 317 -25.54 -10.64 10.11
C HIS A 317 -24.33 -11.45 10.55
N ILE A 318 -23.73 -11.09 11.69
CA ILE A 318 -22.74 -11.93 12.37
C ILE A 318 -23.05 -11.96 13.87
N LEU A 319 -22.47 -12.92 14.56
CA LEU A 319 -22.67 -13.01 16.01
C LEU A 319 -21.87 -11.92 16.70
N GLY A 320 -22.51 -11.24 17.64
CA GLY A 320 -21.84 -10.25 18.46
C GLY A 320 -20.96 -10.93 19.51
N LYS A 321 -20.00 -10.18 20.01
CA LYS A 321 -19.21 -10.66 21.16
C LYS A 321 -20.10 -10.61 22.39
N LYS A 322 -20.08 -11.68 23.18
CA LYS A 322 -20.76 -11.72 24.47
C LYS A 322 -19.96 -10.91 25.48
#